data_246b12e0d08d6d456f1c1ad451385529
#
_entry.id   246b12e0d08d6d456f1c1ad451385529
#
_cell.length_a   1.000
_cell.length_b   1.000
_cell.length_c   1.000
_cell.angle_alpha   90.00
_cell.angle_beta   90.00
_cell.angle_gamma   90.00
#
_symmetry.space_group_name_H-M   'P 1'
#
loop_
_entity.id
_entity.type
_entity.pdbx_description
1 polymer ?
#
loop_
_entity_poly.entity_id
_entity_poly.type
_entity_poly.pdbx_seq_one_letter_code
_entity_poly.pdbx_strand_id
1 'polypeptide(L)'
;MKEDELAADPLEADTLSWREQAVARSLDSARLRAEGRVQRFLDAAIELFNSGSGRDFTVQEVVDRSGQSLRSFYQYFGGKHELLLALFEESVCSTTEYLRERIAHQDDALERLRCFVVEYYGLCRPTEEGVAGVDGRAPFMAEFAQQLLTDHPKEAARVFSPLVSLFEEVLEGASAAGALRSGLSRGPIVGVVLEAIMFNTFSSTIGGVSVRPQGGGSAEDLWDLILHGIGAGSSS
;
A
#
# COMPACT_ATOMS: atom_id res chain seq x y z
N MET A 1 -7.80 19.59 -58.97
CA MET A 1 -7.78 18.36 -58.16
C MET A 1 -7.73 18.88 -56.74
N LYS A 2 -8.88 19.01 -56.12
CA LYS A 2 -9.02 19.50 -54.73
C LYS A 2 -9.13 18.26 -53.84
N GLU A 3 -8.19 18.12 -52.93
CA GLU A 3 -8.30 17.21 -51.83
C GLU A 3 -9.21 17.83 -50.78
N ASP A 4 -10.39 17.21 -50.61
CA ASP A 4 -11.28 17.49 -49.47
C ASP A 4 -10.69 16.83 -48.23
N GLU A 5 -10.10 17.64 -47.40
CA GLU A 5 -9.72 17.31 -46.04
C GLU A 5 -11.00 17.32 -45.19
N LEU A 6 -11.53 16.12 -44.95
CA LEU A 6 -12.64 15.89 -44.04
C LEU A 6 -12.15 16.18 -42.62
N ALA A 7 -12.35 17.40 -42.16
CA ALA A 7 -12.22 17.77 -40.77
C ALA A 7 -13.28 16.99 -39.95
N ALA A 8 -12.83 16.06 -39.11
CA ALA A 8 -13.68 15.40 -38.14
C ALA A 8 -14.30 16.44 -37.20
N ASP A 9 -15.60 16.40 -37.11
CA ASP A 9 -16.41 17.30 -36.28
C ASP A 9 -16.12 17.02 -34.80
N PRO A 10 -15.68 18.02 -33.99
CA PRO A 10 -15.39 17.83 -32.57
C PRO A 10 -16.63 17.74 -31.67
N LEU A 11 -17.83 17.52 -32.21
CA LEU A 11 -19.10 17.50 -31.47
C LEU A 11 -19.67 16.08 -31.19
N GLU A 12 -18.93 15.00 -31.48
CA GLU A 12 -19.33 13.64 -31.07
C GLU A 12 -18.92 13.23 -29.65
N ALA A 13 -18.52 14.16 -28.82
CA ALA A 13 -18.30 13.90 -27.40
C ALA A 13 -19.65 13.93 -26.65
N ASP A 14 -20.20 12.74 -26.45
CA ASP A 14 -21.02 12.37 -25.28
C ASP A 14 -22.34 13.13 -25.06
N THR A 15 -23.34 12.93 -25.93
CA THR A 15 -24.73 13.21 -25.58
C THR A 15 -25.47 11.95 -25.20
N LEU A 16 -25.22 11.44 -23.99
CA LEU A 16 -26.07 10.43 -23.37
C LEU A 16 -27.53 10.93 -23.41
N SER A 17 -28.47 10.07 -23.81
CA SER A 17 -29.89 10.41 -23.76
C SER A 17 -30.29 10.78 -22.32
N TRP A 18 -31.36 11.56 -22.14
CA TRP A 18 -31.90 11.90 -20.83
C TRP A 18 -32.15 10.67 -19.94
N ARG A 19 -32.54 9.56 -20.54
CA ARG A 19 -32.75 8.29 -19.84
C ARG A 19 -31.43 7.72 -19.34
N GLU A 20 -30.40 7.71 -20.17
CA GLU A 20 -29.06 7.24 -19.78
C GLU A 20 -28.45 8.12 -18.71
N GLN A 21 -28.57 9.44 -18.82
CA GLN A 21 -28.15 10.38 -17.79
C GLN A 21 -28.88 10.19 -16.46
N ALA A 22 -30.19 9.91 -16.50
CA ALA A 22 -30.96 9.65 -15.28
C ALA A 22 -30.54 8.33 -14.60
N VAL A 23 -30.26 7.28 -15.40
CA VAL A 23 -29.75 6.00 -14.91
C VAL A 23 -28.34 6.18 -14.33
N ALA A 24 -27.43 6.85 -15.04
CA ALA A 24 -26.08 7.13 -14.57
C ALA A 24 -26.09 7.85 -13.23
N ARG A 25 -26.85 8.95 -13.09
CA ARG A 25 -26.99 9.69 -11.81
C ARG A 25 -27.55 8.82 -10.67
N SER A 26 -28.48 7.91 -10.98
CA SER A 26 -29.03 6.98 -10.00
C SER A 26 -27.99 5.97 -9.53
N LEU A 27 -27.21 5.41 -10.46
CA LEU A 27 -26.10 4.48 -10.16
C LEU A 27 -24.99 5.17 -9.35
N ASP A 28 -24.57 6.38 -9.73
CA ASP A 28 -23.58 7.17 -9.01
C ASP A 28 -24.03 7.43 -7.57
N SER A 29 -25.29 7.85 -7.38
CA SER A 29 -25.84 8.07 -6.05
C SER A 29 -25.94 6.80 -5.21
N ALA A 30 -26.21 5.66 -5.82
CA ALA A 30 -26.24 4.37 -5.15
C ALA A 30 -24.83 3.92 -4.78
N ARG A 31 -23.86 4.10 -5.68
CA ARG A 31 -22.42 3.82 -5.47
C ARG A 31 -21.87 4.64 -4.31
N LEU A 32 -22.04 5.96 -4.30
CA LEU A 32 -21.56 6.84 -3.23
C LEU A 32 -22.15 6.44 -1.86
N ARG A 33 -23.43 6.03 -1.82
CA ARG A 33 -24.04 5.54 -0.58
C ARG A 33 -23.46 4.21 -0.12
N ALA A 34 -23.14 3.32 -1.05
CA ALA A 34 -22.50 2.05 -0.76
C ALA A 34 -21.07 2.26 -0.24
N GLU A 35 -20.27 3.07 -0.93
CA GLU A 35 -18.93 3.47 -0.51
C GLU A 35 -18.92 4.10 0.89
N GLY A 36 -19.84 5.03 1.16
CA GLY A 36 -19.96 5.63 2.50
C GLY A 36 -20.42 4.65 3.60
N ARG A 37 -21.07 3.52 3.26
CA ARG A 37 -21.36 2.47 4.24
C ARG A 37 -20.14 1.58 4.48
N VAL A 38 -19.43 1.22 3.43
CA VAL A 38 -18.17 0.48 3.53
C VAL A 38 -17.20 1.26 4.40
N GLN A 39 -17.02 2.57 4.11
CA GLN A 39 -16.12 3.42 4.89
C GLN A 39 -16.46 3.44 6.38
N ARG A 40 -17.73 3.54 6.76
CA ARG A 40 -18.12 3.49 8.19
C ARG A 40 -17.75 2.18 8.89
N PHE A 41 -17.78 1.04 8.19
CA PHE A 41 -17.30 -0.22 8.75
C PHE A 41 -15.77 -0.24 8.91
N LEU A 42 -15.05 0.30 7.92
CA LEU A 42 -13.60 0.43 8.00
C LEU A 42 -13.18 1.36 9.15
N ASP A 43 -13.78 2.53 9.25
CA ASP A 43 -13.54 3.50 10.34
C ASP A 43 -13.81 2.87 11.72
N ALA A 44 -14.94 2.16 11.86
CA ALA A 44 -15.29 1.48 13.12
C ALA A 44 -14.27 0.40 13.50
N ALA A 45 -13.76 -0.35 12.52
CA ALA A 45 -12.73 -1.35 12.76
C ALA A 45 -11.40 -0.70 13.19
N ILE A 46 -11.00 0.41 12.56
CA ILE A 46 -9.83 1.20 12.95
C ILE A 46 -9.94 1.71 14.38
N GLU A 47 -11.10 2.27 14.74
CA GLU A 47 -11.34 2.75 16.11
C GLU A 47 -11.25 1.61 17.14
N LEU A 48 -11.76 0.42 16.82
CA LEU A 48 -11.65 -0.76 17.69
C LEU A 48 -10.20 -1.19 17.88
N PHE A 49 -9.38 -1.13 16.80
CA PHE A 49 -7.95 -1.37 16.91
C PHE A 49 -7.26 -0.39 17.86
N ASN A 50 -7.54 0.90 17.69
CA ASN A 50 -6.88 1.96 18.44
C ASN A 50 -7.35 2.04 19.89
N SER A 51 -8.53 1.48 20.22
CA SER A 51 -9.11 1.53 21.59
C SER A 51 -8.51 0.51 22.57
N GLY A 52 -7.48 -0.24 22.17
CA GLY A 52 -6.81 -1.21 23.04
C GLY A 52 -7.52 -2.56 23.15
N SER A 53 -8.69 -2.75 22.52
CA SER A 53 -9.31 -4.07 22.34
C SER A 53 -8.48 -4.96 21.40
N GLY A 54 -7.45 -4.38 20.80
CA GLY A 54 -6.41 -5.05 20.07
C GLY A 54 -6.93 -5.87 18.88
N ARG A 55 -6.66 -7.15 18.92
CA ARG A 55 -6.75 -8.07 17.80
C ARG A 55 -8.08 -8.82 17.73
N ASP A 56 -8.86 -8.84 18.80
CA ASP A 56 -9.95 -9.79 19.00
C ASP A 56 -11.36 -9.19 18.86
N PHE A 57 -11.48 -8.02 18.18
CA PHE A 57 -12.82 -7.51 17.94
C PHE A 57 -13.64 -8.46 17.05
N THR A 58 -14.92 -8.48 17.31
CA THR A 58 -15.91 -9.27 16.58
C THR A 58 -16.60 -8.45 15.49
N VAL A 59 -17.22 -9.11 14.52
CA VAL A 59 -18.08 -8.44 13.53
C VAL A 59 -19.21 -7.65 14.22
N GLN A 60 -19.74 -8.17 15.34
CA GLN A 60 -20.80 -7.48 16.08
C GLN A 60 -20.32 -6.15 16.64
N GLU A 61 -19.11 -6.10 17.20
CA GLU A 61 -18.55 -4.84 17.73
C GLU A 61 -18.32 -3.81 16.62
N VAL A 62 -17.90 -4.25 15.42
CA VAL A 62 -17.79 -3.36 14.24
C VAL A 62 -19.17 -2.82 13.83
N VAL A 63 -20.17 -3.68 13.79
CA VAL A 63 -21.55 -3.30 13.46
C VAL A 63 -22.09 -2.29 14.47
N ASP A 64 -21.94 -2.56 15.77
CA ASP A 64 -22.40 -1.67 16.84
C ASP A 64 -21.68 -0.32 16.79
N ARG A 65 -20.37 -0.31 16.57
CA ARG A 65 -19.54 0.89 16.48
C ARG A 65 -19.85 1.71 15.22
N SER A 66 -20.09 1.07 14.09
CA SER A 66 -20.40 1.75 12.82
C SER A 66 -21.81 2.33 12.77
N GLY A 67 -22.68 1.97 13.73
CA GLY A 67 -24.09 2.35 13.74
C GLY A 67 -24.90 1.73 12.58
N GLN A 68 -24.43 0.61 12.03
CA GLN A 68 -25.08 -0.06 10.93
C GLN A 68 -25.71 -1.40 11.36
N SER A 69 -26.38 -2.10 10.44
CA SER A 69 -26.95 -3.40 10.75
C SER A 69 -26.02 -4.53 10.34
N LEU A 70 -26.10 -5.66 11.03
CA LEU A 70 -25.41 -6.90 10.68
C LEU A 70 -25.73 -7.36 9.26
N ARG A 71 -26.98 -7.16 8.83
CA ARG A 71 -27.39 -7.43 7.45
C ARG A 71 -26.65 -6.54 6.46
N SER A 72 -26.45 -5.28 6.78
CA SER A 72 -25.68 -4.36 5.94
C SER A 72 -24.22 -4.79 5.85
N PHE A 73 -23.63 -5.24 6.96
CA PHE A 73 -22.27 -5.77 6.96
C PHE A 73 -22.10 -6.92 5.96
N TYR A 74 -22.96 -7.93 6.07
CA TYR A 74 -22.86 -9.12 5.17
C TYR A 74 -23.26 -8.86 3.72
N GLN A 75 -23.78 -7.66 3.39
CA GLN A 75 -23.91 -7.23 1.99
C GLN A 75 -22.58 -6.82 1.36
N TYR A 76 -21.60 -6.40 2.15
CA TYR A 76 -20.31 -5.87 1.67
C TYR A 76 -19.13 -6.77 1.98
N PHE A 77 -19.19 -7.51 3.08
CA PHE A 77 -18.11 -8.36 3.56
C PHE A 77 -18.63 -9.76 3.90
N GLY A 78 -17.98 -10.79 3.40
CA GLY A 78 -18.29 -12.19 3.75
C GLY A 78 -17.93 -12.54 5.19
N GLY A 79 -17.15 -11.70 5.88
CA GLY A 79 -16.76 -11.88 7.27
C GLY A 79 -15.64 -10.95 7.69
N LYS A 80 -15.09 -11.18 8.89
CA LYS A 80 -14.00 -10.37 9.45
C LYS A 80 -12.76 -10.37 8.55
N HIS A 81 -12.44 -11.50 7.92
CA HIS A 81 -11.27 -11.61 7.02
C HIS A 81 -11.36 -10.61 5.85
N GLU A 82 -12.49 -10.54 5.17
CA GLU A 82 -12.66 -9.60 4.06
C GLU A 82 -12.62 -8.13 4.50
N LEU A 83 -13.16 -7.82 5.67
CA LEU A 83 -13.03 -6.49 6.26
C LEU A 83 -11.56 -6.13 6.52
N LEU A 84 -10.79 -7.05 7.10
CA LEU A 84 -9.37 -6.87 7.37
C LEU A 84 -8.56 -6.75 6.07
N LEU A 85 -8.93 -7.53 5.07
CA LEU A 85 -8.31 -7.46 3.75
C LEU A 85 -8.53 -6.08 3.10
N ALA A 86 -9.75 -5.55 3.17
CA ALA A 86 -10.06 -4.21 2.66
C ALA A 86 -9.29 -3.11 3.40
N LEU A 87 -9.18 -3.19 4.73
CA LEU A 87 -8.36 -2.27 5.53
C LEU A 87 -6.89 -2.33 5.15
N PHE A 88 -6.39 -3.54 4.90
CA PHE A 88 -5.00 -3.74 4.53
C PHE A 88 -4.71 -3.23 3.11
N GLU A 89 -5.61 -3.47 2.16
CA GLU A 89 -5.53 -2.89 0.81
C GLU A 89 -5.48 -1.35 0.86
N GLU A 90 -6.35 -0.72 1.64
CA GLU A 90 -6.36 0.73 1.82
C GLU A 90 -5.04 1.23 2.42
N SER A 91 -4.51 0.55 3.45
CA SER A 91 -3.22 0.88 4.07
C SER A 91 -2.06 0.77 3.09
N VAL A 92 -2.01 -0.29 2.26
CA VAL A 92 -0.96 -0.45 1.24
C VAL A 92 -1.08 0.62 0.16
N CYS A 93 -2.30 0.95 -0.28
CA CYS A 93 -2.53 2.03 -1.25
C CYS A 93 -2.07 3.38 -0.70
N SER A 94 -2.48 3.76 0.53
CA SER A 94 -2.07 5.01 1.17
C SER A 94 -0.55 5.09 1.36
N THR A 95 0.08 3.97 1.75
CA THR A 95 1.54 3.88 1.86
C THR A 95 2.21 4.08 0.50
N THR A 96 1.67 3.47 -0.55
CA THR A 96 2.22 3.58 -1.91
C THR A 96 2.10 5.01 -2.44
N GLU A 97 0.97 5.68 -2.22
CA GLU A 97 0.75 7.09 -2.60
C GLU A 97 1.71 8.02 -1.86
N TYR A 98 1.84 7.86 -0.55
CA TYR A 98 2.81 8.62 0.25
C TYR A 98 4.24 8.47 -0.28
N LEU A 99 4.67 7.23 -0.53
CA LEU A 99 6.01 6.97 -1.09
C LEU A 99 6.17 7.58 -2.48
N ARG A 100 5.15 7.50 -3.34
CA ARG A 100 5.16 8.11 -4.67
C ARG A 100 5.36 9.62 -4.60
N GLU A 101 4.66 10.30 -3.71
CA GLU A 101 4.82 11.74 -3.47
C GLU A 101 6.23 12.08 -2.98
N ARG A 102 6.76 11.33 -2.01
CA ARG A 102 8.11 11.55 -1.46
C ARG A 102 9.19 11.38 -2.53
N ILE A 103 9.06 10.34 -3.35
CA ILE A 103 9.99 10.02 -4.44
C ILE A 103 9.95 11.07 -5.54
N ALA A 104 8.76 11.62 -5.85
CA ALA A 104 8.59 12.64 -6.87
C ALA A 104 9.35 13.94 -6.58
N HIS A 105 9.71 14.21 -5.32
CA HIS A 105 10.51 15.37 -4.91
C HIS A 105 12.03 15.15 -5.08
N GLN A 106 12.47 13.98 -5.50
CA GLN A 106 13.89 13.67 -5.72
C GLN A 106 14.21 13.77 -7.22
N ASP A 107 15.24 14.52 -7.58
CA ASP A 107 15.66 14.69 -8.98
C ASP A 107 16.54 13.52 -9.46
N ASP A 108 17.40 13.01 -8.59
CA ASP A 108 18.33 11.91 -8.90
C ASP A 108 17.71 10.54 -8.75
N ALA A 109 18.00 9.63 -9.68
CA ALA A 109 17.41 8.29 -9.70
C ALA A 109 17.88 7.40 -8.53
N LEU A 110 19.11 7.58 -8.06
CA LEU A 110 19.62 6.85 -6.90
C LEU A 110 19.03 7.40 -5.60
N GLU A 111 18.82 8.71 -5.50
CA GLU A 111 18.14 9.33 -4.38
C GLU A 111 16.66 8.95 -4.31
N ARG A 112 15.99 8.73 -5.46
CA ARG A 112 14.64 8.14 -5.50
C ARG A 112 14.61 6.75 -4.89
N LEU A 113 15.58 5.91 -5.25
CA LEU A 113 15.70 4.56 -4.70
C LEU A 113 15.98 4.60 -3.19
N ARG A 114 16.89 5.47 -2.76
CA ARG A 114 17.19 5.68 -1.34
C ARG A 114 15.93 6.15 -0.58
N CYS A 115 15.24 7.14 -1.12
CA CYS A 115 14.00 7.68 -0.53
C CYS A 115 12.96 6.57 -0.34
N PHE A 116 12.73 5.73 -1.35
CA PHE A 116 11.82 4.59 -1.22
C PHE A 116 12.22 3.67 -0.06
N VAL A 117 13.46 3.23 -0.03
CA VAL A 117 13.94 2.26 0.98
C VAL A 117 13.85 2.83 2.38
N VAL A 118 14.35 4.06 2.57
CA VAL A 118 14.44 4.72 3.89
C VAL A 118 13.05 5.05 4.43
N GLU A 119 12.18 5.63 3.60
CA GLU A 119 10.82 6.00 4.01
C GLU A 119 9.98 4.75 4.28
N TYR A 120 10.01 3.75 3.40
CA TYR A 120 9.25 2.53 3.62
C TYR A 120 9.71 1.77 4.87
N TYR A 121 11.02 1.69 5.11
CA TYR A 121 11.56 1.13 6.35
C TYR A 121 11.06 1.89 7.58
N GLY A 122 11.05 3.23 7.51
CA GLY A 122 10.55 4.09 8.59
C GLY A 122 9.06 3.83 8.87
N LEU A 123 8.24 3.75 7.82
CA LEU A 123 6.79 3.47 7.93
C LEU A 123 6.49 2.09 8.52
N CYS A 124 7.38 1.14 8.31
CA CYS A 124 7.22 -0.20 8.85
C CYS A 124 7.63 -0.32 10.32
N ARG A 125 8.27 0.66 10.95
CA ARG A 125 8.76 0.54 12.33
C ARG A 125 7.74 1.03 13.36
N PRO A 126 7.54 0.31 14.48
CA PRO A 126 6.84 0.86 15.61
C PRO A 126 7.63 2.03 16.21
N THR A 127 6.98 3.14 16.54
CA THR A 127 7.57 4.28 17.27
C THR A 127 7.23 4.20 18.75
N GLU A 128 7.99 4.87 19.60
CA GLU A 128 7.71 4.92 21.06
C GLU A 128 6.39 5.62 21.39
N GLU A 129 5.89 6.48 20.49
CA GLU A 129 4.61 7.21 20.64
C GLU A 129 3.40 6.46 20.05
N GLY A 130 3.59 5.22 19.60
CA GLY A 130 2.59 4.45 18.88
C GLY A 130 3.14 4.03 17.50
N VAL A 131 2.28 3.79 16.55
CA VAL A 131 2.63 3.13 15.32
C VAL A 131 3.12 4.12 14.28
N ALA A 132 4.32 3.91 13.76
CA ALA A 132 4.71 4.46 12.46
C ALA A 132 3.88 3.76 11.37
N GLY A 133 3.25 4.50 10.57
CA GLY A 133 2.42 4.13 9.43
C GLY A 133 1.67 5.40 9.05
N VAL A 134 1.34 5.56 7.78
CA VAL A 134 0.64 6.76 7.30
C VAL A 134 -0.64 7.02 8.11
N ASP A 135 -1.25 5.95 8.64
CA ASP A 135 -2.54 6.01 9.35
C ASP A 135 -2.49 5.47 10.80
N GLY A 136 -1.34 5.31 11.42
CA GLY A 136 -1.24 4.77 12.79
C GLY A 136 -1.59 3.29 12.94
N ARG A 137 -1.65 2.50 11.87
CA ARG A 137 -2.21 1.14 11.83
C ARG A 137 -1.16 0.01 11.82
N ALA A 138 0.15 0.32 11.82
CA ALA A 138 1.22 -0.62 11.44
C ALA A 138 1.38 -1.92 12.27
N PRO A 139 1.29 -1.98 13.62
CA PRO A 139 1.55 -3.23 14.32
C PRO A 139 0.56 -4.33 14.03
N PHE A 140 -0.72 -3.96 13.94
CA PHE A 140 -1.78 -4.89 13.65
C PHE A 140 -1.71 -5.38 12.20
N MET A 141 -1.44 -4.46 11.27
CA MET A 141 -1.29 -4.80 9.86
C MET A 141 -0.12 -5.75 9.64
N ALA A 142 0.95 -5.68 10.46
CA ALA A 142 2.08 -6.59 10.36
C ALA A 142 1.71 -8.05 10.62
N GLU A 143 0.91 -8.33 11.67
CA GLU A 143 0.44 -9.70 11.92
C GLU A 143 -0.51 -10.20 10.83
N PHE A 144 -1.46 -9.35 10.43
CA PHE A 144 -2.38 -9.70 9.35
C PHE A 144 -1.64 -9.92 8.04
N ALA A 145 -0.65 -9.08 7.71
CA ALA A 145 0.21 -9.24 6.55
C ALA A 145 0.98 -10.57 6.59
N GLN A 146 1.54 -10.93 7.75
CA GLN A 146 2.23 -12.21 7.91
C GLN A 146 1.28 -13.40 7.70
N GLN A 147 0.10 -13.36 8.31
CA GLN A 147 -0.91 -14.40 8.12
C GLN A 147 -1.35 -14.49 6.64
N LEU A 148 -1.57 -13.33 6.01
CA LEU A 148 -1.97 -13.27 4.61
C LEU A 148 -0.92 -13.88 3.68
N LEU A 149 0.37 -13.55 3.90
CA LEU A 149 1.49 -14.12 3.14
C LEU A 149 1.61 -15.63 3.30
N THR A 150 1.28 -16.16 4.49
CA THR A 150 1.39 -17.60 4.79
C THR A 150 0.20 -18.38 4.27
N ASP A 151 -1.02 -17.92 4.56
CA ASP A 151 -2.25 -18.68 4.36
C ASP A 151 -2.95 -18.35 3.04
N HIS A 152 -2.77 -17.10 2.53
CA HIS A 152 -3.46 -16.57 1.37
C HIS A 152 -2.51 -15.86 0.38
N PRO A 153 -1.47 -16.53 -0.15
CA PRO A 153 -0.41 -15.89 -0.94
C PRO A 153 -0.91 -15.18 -2.21
N LYS A 154 -2.03 -15.63 -2.81
CA LYS A 154 -2.61 -14.97 -3.98
C LYS A 154 -3.26 -13.62 -3.61
N GLU A 155 -3.93 -13.55 -2.46
CA GLU A 155 -4.51 -12.31 -1.96
C GLU A 155 -3.39 -11.34 -1.55
N ALA A 156 -2.36 -11.84 -0.87
CA ALA A 156 -1.16 -11.07 -0.54
C ALA A 156 -0.52 -10.44 -1.78
N ALA A 157 -0.27 -11.24 -2.82
CA ALA A 157 0.31 -10.74 -4.08
C ALA A 157 -0.53 -9.62 -4.72
N ARG A 158 -1.88 -9.73 -4.66
CA ARG A 158 -2.79 -8.70 -5.16
C ARG A 158 -2.68 -7.42 -4.34
N VAL A 159 -2.72 -7.53 -3.01
CA VAL A 159 -2.68 -6.37 -2.09
C VAL A 159 -1.37 -5.62 -2.19
N PHE A 160 -0.24 -6.33 -2.24
CA PHE A 160 1.08 -5.70 -2.35
C PHE A 160 1.44 -5.21 -3.76
N SER A 161 0.65 -5.56 -4.79
CA SER A 161 0.95 -5.22 -6.20
C SER A 161 1.25 -3.73 -6.42
N PRO A 162 0.52 -2.74 -5.86
CA PRO A 162 0.83 -1.33 -6.07
C PRO A 162 2.22 -0.94 -5.54
N LEU A 163 2.58 -1.45 -4.36
CA LEU A 163 3.88 -1.18 -3.74
C LEU A 163 5.03 -1.84 -4.51
N VAL A 164 4.84 -3.09 -4.94
CA VAL A 164 5.80 -3.82 -5.78
C VAL A 164 6.05 -3.06 -7.08
N SER A 165 4.98 -2.65 -7.78
CA SER A 165 5.08 -1.90 -9.03
C SER A 165 5.82 -0.57 -8.87
N LEU A 166 5.54 0.18 -7.80
CA LEU A 166 6.25 1.42 -7.51
C LEU A 166 7.76 1.16 -7.31
N PHE A 167 8.10 0.10 -6.58
CA PHE A 167 9.50 -0.22 -6.35
C PHE A 167 10.22 -0.69 -7.64
N GLU A 168 9.53 -1.44 -8.49
CA GLU A 168 10.04 -1.82 -9.81
C GLU A 168 10.31 -0.59 -10.69
N GLU A 169 9.40 0.39 -10.72
CA GLU A 169 9.56 1.67 -11.43
C GLU A 169 10.82 2.42 -10.96
N VAL A 170 11.03 2.50 -9.65
CA VAL A 170 12.19 3.19 -9.04
C VAL A 170 13.50 2.47 -9.37
N LEU A 171 13.52 1.14 -9.27
CA LEU A 171 14.68 0.33 -9.65
C LEU A 171 15.00 0.44 -11.14
N GLU A 172 13.98 0.51 -11.99
CA GLU A 172 14.17 0.71 -13.43
C GLU A 172 14.81 2.05 -13.72
N GLY A 173 14.34 3.13 -13.08
CA GLY A 173 14.93 4.46 -13.18
C GLY A 173 16.40 4.48 -12.76
N ALA A 174 16.74 3.88 -11.62
CA ALA A 174 18.13 3.78 -11.14
C ALA A 174 19.02 2.93 -12.07
N SER A 175 18.47 1.85 -12.64
CA SER A 175 19.18 1.02 -13.63
C SER A 175 19.43 1.78 -14.93
N ALA A 176 18.44 2.50 -15.45
CA ALA A 176 18.58 3.31 -16.66
C ALA A 176 19.59 4.45 -16.51
N ALA A 177 19.71 5.01 -15.32
CA ALA A 177 20.72 6.01 -14.97
C ALA A 177 22.12 5.42 -14.74
N GLY A 178 22.29 4.08 -14.85
CA GLY A 178 23.57 3.42 -14.62
C GLY A 178 24.02 3.34 -13.16
N ALA A 179 23.13 3.62 -12.22
CA ALA A 179 23.42 3.60 -10.78
C ALA A 179 23.50 2.18 -10.20
N LEU A 180 22.94 1.19 -10.90
CA LEU A 180 22.96 -0.21 -10.47
C LEU A 180 23.96 -1.04 -11.28
N ARG A 181 24.46 -2.10 -10.65
CA ARG A 181 25.36 -3.06 -11.33
C ARG A 181 24.65 -3.69 -12.53
N SER A 182 25.38 -3.86 -13.64
CA SER A 182 24.88 -4.56 -14.81
C SER A 182 24.59 -6.04 -14.51
N GLY A 183 23.59 -6.60 -15.17
CA GLY A 183 23.25 -8.03 -15.07
C GLY A 183 22.40 -8.41 -13.86
N LEU A 184 21.92 -7.46 -13.05
CA LEU A 184 21.00 -7.73 -11.96
C LEU A 184 19.59 -8.01 -12.48
N SER A 185 18.96 -9.07 -11.98
CA SER A 185 17.54 -9.37 -12.21
C SER A 185 16.68 -8.58 -11.23
N ARG A 186 15.84 -7.68 -11.74
CA ARG A 186 15.03 -6.75 -10.91
C ARG A 186 14.02 -7.46 -10.01
N GLY A 187 13.26 -8.40 -10.52
CA GLY A 187 12.24 -9.09 -9.74
C GLY A 187 12.75 -9.73 -8.45
N PRO A 188 13.83 -10.52 -8.47
CA PRO A 188 14.44 -11.03 -7.23
C PRO A 188 14.90 -9.93 -6.26
N ILE A 189 15.40 -8.79 -6.75
CA ILE A 189 15.82 -7.68 -5.88
C ILE A 189 14.62 -7.08 -5.17
N VAL A 190 13.53 -6.82 -5.89
CA VAL A 190 12.28 -6.30 -5.31
C VAL A 190 11.79 -7.21 -4.19
N GLY A 191 11.69 -8.51 -4.47
CA GLY A 191 11.26 -9.50 -3.47
C GLY A 191 12.15 -9.48 -2.23
N VAL A 192 13.46 -9.64 -2.41
CA VAL A 192 14.42 -9.70 -1.28
C VAL A 192 14.41 -8.41 -0.44
N VAL A 193 14.37 -7.22 -1.07
CA VAL A 193 14.38 -5.96 -0.34
C VAL A 193 13.08 -5.74 0.43
N LEU A 194 11.92 -5.96 -0.20
CA LEU A 194 10.64 -5.83 0.48
C LEU A 194 10.48 -6.85 1.61
N GLU A 195 10.88 -8.11 1.39
CA GLU A 195 10.87 -9.15 2.41
C GLU A 195 11.79 -8.80 3.58
N ALA A 196 13.00 -8.27 3.32
CA ALA A 196 13.92 -7.86 4.37
C ALA A 196 13.34 -6.74 5.25
N ILE A 197 12.68 -5.74 4.64
CA ILE A 197 12.01 -4.66 5.35
C ILE A 197 10.84 -5.21 6.18
N MET A 198 9.99 -6.00 5.58
CA MET A 198 8.80 -6.58 6.22
C MET A 198 9.19 -7.55 7.35
N PHE A 199 10.15 -8.46 7.12
CA PHE A 199 10.62 -9.39 8.15
C PHE A 199 11.18 -8.65 9.37
N ASN A 200 11.93 -7.57 9.14
CA ASN A 200 12.43 -6.75 10.22
C ASN A 200 11.31 -6.13 11.06
N THR A 201 10.23 -5.70 10.41
CA THR A 201 9.03 -5.20 11.08
C THR A 201 8.32 -6.30 11.86
N PHE A 202 8.08 -7.46 11.25
CA PHE A 202 7.39 -8.57 11.89
C PHE A 202 8.14 -9.05 13.13
N SER A 203 9.47 -9.20 13.05
CA SER A 203 10.27 -9.66 14.18
C SER A 203 10.24 -8.69 15.37
N SER A 204 10.21 -7.39 15.13
CA SER A 204 10.16 -6.37 16.19
C SER A 204 8.74 -6.17 16.75
N THR A 205 7.72 -6.25 15.91
CA THR A 205 6.32 -5.98 16.29
C THR A 205 5.63 -7.19 16.92
N ILE A 206 5.83 -8.38 16.36
CA ILE A 206 5.16 -9.59 16.81
C ILE A 206 5.93 -10.26 17.95
N GLY A 207 7.26 -10.30 17.84
CA GLY A 207 8.11 -10.95 18.84
C GLY A 207 8.27 -10.17 20.14
N GLY A 208 7.93 -8.88 20.17
CA GLY A 208 8.19 -7.99 21.32
C GLY A 208 9.68 -7.91 21.71
N VAL A 209 10.50 -8.64 21.00
CA VAL A 209 11.96 -8.74 21.23
C VAL A 209 12.62 -8.38 19.91
N SER A 210 13.31 -7.26 19.88
CA SER A 210 14.25 -7.01 18.79
C SER A 210 15.30 -8.13 18.84
N VAL A 211 15.39 -8.94 17.80
CA VAL A 211 16.47 -9.92 17.63
C VAL A 211 17.85 -9.23 17.59
N ARG A 212 17.84 -7.90 17.62
CA ARG A 212 19.04 -7.05 17.54
C ARG A 212 19.56 -6.69 18.92
N PRO A 213 20.89 -6.70 19.13
CA PRO A 213 21.50 -6.02 20.27
C PRO A 213 21.03 -4.55 20.33
N GLN A 214 21.02 -3.95 21.53
CA GLN A 214 20.70 -2.54 21.71
C GLN A 214 21.48 -1.69 20.69
N GLY A 215 20.75 -1.01 19.77
CA GLY A 215 21.34 -0.28 18.66
C GLY A 215 20.91 -0.82 17.28
N GLY A 216 19.70 -1.34 17.14
CA GLY A 216 19.17 -1.87 15.87
C GLY A 216 19.41 -0.94 14.69
N GLY A 217 19.90 -1.47 13.56
CA GLY A 217 20.30 -0.74 12.36
C GLY A 217 19.27 0.31 11.95
N SER A 218 19.77 1.46 11.57
CA SER A 218 18.95 2.56 11.05
C SER A 218 18.43 2.23 9.63
N ALA A 219 17.53 3.04 9.13
CA ALA A 219 17.13 2.97 7.71
C ALA A 219 18.36 3.17 6.80
N GLU A 220 19.31 4.00 7.23
CA GLU A 220 20.55 4.27 6.51
C GLU A 220 21.48 3.04 6.48
N ASP A 221 21.55 2.26 7.56
CA ASP A 221 22.34 1.02 7.57
C ASP A 221 21.76 -0.01 6.58
N LEU A 222 20.45 -0.08 6.48
CA LEU A 222 19.80 -0.92 5.46
C LEU A 222 20.07 -0.40 4.04
N TRP A 223 19.99 0.92 3.86
CA TRP A 223 20.31 1.54 2.59
C TRP A 223 21.76 1.26 2.18
N ASP A 224 22.71 1.44 3.07
CA ASP A 224 24.12 1.15 2.82
C ASP A 224 24.35 -0.31 2.41
N LEU A 225 23.68 -1.24 3.08
CA LEU A 225 23.74 -2.66 2.72
C LEU A 225 23.19 -2.91 1.31
N ILE A 226 22.05 -2.32 0.96
CA ILE A 226 21.44 -2.44 -0.36
C ILE A 226 22.36 -1.81 -1.41
N LEU A 227 22.84 -0.59 -1.18
CA LEU A 227 23.70 0.12 -2.11
C LEU A 227 24.99 -0.65 -2.41
N HIS A 228 25.65 -1.19 -1.40
CA HIS A 228 26.85 -2.01 -1.60
C HIS A 228 26.55 -3.37 -2.25
N GLY A 229 25.32 -3.88 -2.09
CA GLY A 229 24.86 -5.10 -2.73
C GLY A 229 24.49 -4.93 -4.20
N ILE A 230 23.85 -3.85 -4.60
CA ILE A 230 23.27 -3.65 -5.95
C ILE A 230 23.84 -2.43 -6.69
N GLY A 231 24.47 -1.50 -5.99
CA GLY A 231 25.04 -0.28 -6.59
C GLY A 231 26.15 -0.58 -7.60
N ALA A 232 26.33 0.29 -8.57
CA ALA A 232 27.49 0.27 -9.44
C ALA A 232 28.73 0.61 -8.58
N GLY A 233 29.70 -0.31 -8.55
CA GLY A 233 30.97 -0.04 -7.84
C GLY A 233 31.61 1.23 -8.39
N SER A 234 32.06 2.13 -7.52
CA SER A 234 32.93 3.21 -7.94
C SER A 234 34.18 2.58 -8.57
N SER A 235 34.32 2.73 -9.90
CA SER A 235 35.58 2.36 -10.56
C SER A 235 36.69 3.23 -9.98
N SER A 236 37.55 2.62 -9.18
CA SER A 236 38.81 3.25 -8.70
C SER A 236 39.79 3.37 -9.85
#